data_bba38e73ae36055f872422dfde743de3
#
_entry.id   bba38e73ae36055f872422dfde743de3
#
_cell.length_a   1.000
_cell.length_b   1.000
_cell.length_c   1.000
_cell.angle_alpha   90.00
_cell.angle_beta   90.00
_cell.angle_gamma   90.00
#
_symmetry.space_group_name_H-M   'P 1'
#
loop_
_entity.id
_entity.type
_entity.pdbx_description
1 polymer ?
#
loop_
_entity_poly.entity_id
_entity_poly.type
_entity_poly.pdbx_seq_one_letter_code
_entity_poly.pdbx_strand_id
1 'polypeptide(L)'
;KYSGGNNYSEKVAEFTQGHEVIPVCPEVAGGLPTPRIPCEIVNGVVTNKEGESKDKEFRSGAELCLQKALEEQIDLAILQSRSPSCGVKQIYDGSFSGRLIDGMGVFAELLLKNGIKVMDLEDL
;
A
#
# COMPACT_ATOMS: atom_id res chain seq x y z
N LYS A 1 0.19 14.49 10.77
CA LYS A 1 0.13 14.34 9.31
C LYS A 1 -0.38 12.97 8.91
N TYR A 2 -1.10 12.91 7.81
CA TYR A 2 -1.65 11.67 7.26
C TYR A 2 -1.14 11.45 5.85
N SER A 3 -0.91 10.20 5.49
CA SER A 3 -0.56 9.80 4.13
C SER A 3 -1.75 9.04 3.54
N GLY A 4 -2.21 9.46 2.38
CA GLY A 4 -3.31 8.79 1.68
C GLY A 4 -2.78 7.75 0.69
N GLY A 5 -3.61 6.75 0.38
CA GLY A 5 -3.33 5.78 -0.67
C GLY A 5 -3.61 6.35 -2.06
N ASN A 6 -3.71 5.46 -3.07
CA ASN A 6 -3.93 5.85 -4.46
C ASN A 6 -5.28 6.51 -4.72
N ASN A 7 -6.30 6.16 -3.92
CA ASN A 7 -7.66 6.67 -4.10
C ASN A 7 -7.99 7.69 -3.02
N TYR A 8 -8.20 8.91 -3.46
CA TYR A 8 -8.64 9.99 -2.59
C TYR A 8 -10.16 10.09 -2.69
N SER A 9 -10.87 9.67 -1.63
CA SER A 9 -12.32 9.66 -1.59
C SER A 9 -12.86 10.77 -0.70
N GLU A 10 -14.19 11.01 -0.78
CA GLU A 10 -14.86 11.95 0.13
C GLU A 10 -14.64 11.57 1.60
N LYS A 11 -14.66 10.26 1.90
CA LYS A 11 -14.41 9.79 3.26
C LYS A 11 -13.02 10.16 3.75
N VAL A 12 -12.01 10.04 2.90
CA VAL A 12 -10.64 10.44 3.24
C VAL A 12 -10.60 11.95 3.45
N ALA A 13 -11.23 12.72 2.57
CA ALA A 13 -11.27 14.18 2.68
C ALA A 13 -11.93 14.63 4.00
N GLU A 14 -13.04 14.01 4.38
CA GLU A 14 -13.72 14.32 5.64
C GLU A 14 -12.87 13.94 6.85
N PHE A 15 -12.30 12.75 6.84
CA PHE A 15 -11.48 12.25 7.94
C PHE A 15 -10.23 13.11 8.16
N THR A 16 -9.63 13.58 7.08
CA THR A 16 -8.38 14.35 7.14
C THR A 16 -8.58 15.85 7.14
N GLN A 17 -9.81 16.30 7.27
CA GLN A 17 -10.13 17.73 7.32
C GLN A 17 -9.30 18.41 8.40
N GLY A 18 -8.60 19.50 8.04
CA GLY A 18 -7.73 20.21 8.94
C GLY A 18 -6.34 19.61 9.10
N HIS A 19 -6.05 18.52 8.40
CA HIS A 19 -4.74 17.86 8.41
C HIS A 19 -4.07 17.96 7.04
N GLU A 20 -2.76 17.96 7.05
CA GLU A 20 -1.98 17.91 5.82
C GLU A 20 -2.03 16.47 5.27
N VAL A 21 -2.40 16.29 4.00
CA VAL A 21 -2.47 14.99 3.35
C VAL A 21 -1.37 14.89 2.29
N ILE A 22 -0.59 13.82 2.36
CA ILE A 22 0.49 13.57 1.42
C ILE A 22 0.16 12.28 0.68
N PRO A 23 -0.28 12.36 -0.60
CA PRO A 23 -0.57 11.17 -1.38
C PRO A 23 0.72 10.48 -1.81
N VAL A 24 0.75 9.16 -1.70
CA VAL A 24 1.87 8.34 -2.16
C VAL A 24 1.35 7.09 -2.86
N CYS A 25 2.12 6.58 -3.81
CA CYS A 25 1.85 5.31 -4.46
C CYS A 25 3.15 4.52 -4.52
N PRO A 26 3.31 3.52 -3.63
CA PRO A 26 4.55 2.71 -3.61
C PRO A 26 4.83 2.00 -4.92
N GLU A 27 3.80 1.62 -5.64
CA GLU A 27 3.95 0.93 -6.92
C GLU A 27 4.57 1.86 -7.97
N VAL A 28 4.06 3.08 -8.08
CA VAL A 28 4.62 4.09 -9.00
C VAL A 28 6.02 4.50 -8.55
N ALA A 29 6.23 4.70 -7.25
CA ALA A 29 7.54 5.05 -6.72
C ALA A 29 8.58 3.98 -7.02
N GLY A 30 8.18 2.71 -7.08
CA GLY A 30 9.05 1.59 -7.44
C GLY A 30 9.29 1.43 -8.93
N GLY A 31 8.74 2.31 -9.76
CA GLY A 31 8.97 2.31 -11.21
C GLY A 31 7.98 1.50 -12.03
N LEU A 32 6.86 1.09 -11.42
CA LEU A 32 5.83 0.36 -12.17
C LEU A 32 5.00 1.31 -13.03
N PRO A 33 4.64 0.90 -14.25
CA PRO A 33 3.82 1.73 -15.13
C PRO A 33 2.36 1.82 -14.65
N THR A 34 1.61 2.76 -15.19
CA THR A 34 0.17 2.91 -14.96
C THR A 34 -0.51 3.05 -16.33
N PRO A 35 -1.48 2.20 -16.72
CA PRO A 35 -1.96 1.01 -15.98
C PRO A 35 -0.95 -0.14 -15.99
N ARG A 36 -1.16 -1.11 -15.09
CA ARG A 36 -0.27 -2.25 -14.97
C ARG A 36 -1.04 -3.56 -14.74
N ILE A 37 -0.35 -4.67 -15.00
CA ILE A 37 -0.92 -5.99 -14.79
C ILE A 37 -1.12 -6.23 -13.29
N PRO A 38 -2.28 -6.75 -12.86
CA PRO A 38 -2.54 -7.02 -11.44
C PRO A 38 -1.49 -7.95 -10.83
N CYS A 39 -1.11 -7.66 -9.58
CA CYS A 39 -0.14 -8.44 -8.83
C CYS A 39 -0.77 -9.01 -7.56
N GLU A 40 -0.25 -10.16 -7.11
CA GLU A 40 -0.57 -10.75 -5.82
C GLU A 40 0.71 -11.28 -5.18
N ILE A 41 0.67 -11.53 -3.88
CA ILE A 41 1.82 -12.11 -3.19
C ILE A 41 1.74 -13.63 -3.28
N VAL A 42 2.73 -14.23 -3.95
CA VAL A 42 2.82 -15.68 -4.15
C VAL A 42 4.06 -16.17 -3.41
N ASN A 43 3.88 -16.97 -2.36
CA ASN A 43 4.98 -17.46 -1.52
C ASN A 43 5.93 -16.36 -1.05
N GLY A 44 5.36 -15.21 -0.64
CA GLY A 44 6.13 -14.08 -0.14
C GLY A 44 6.74 -13.20 -1.22
N VAL A 45 6.51 -13.50 -2.50
CA VAL A 45 7.05 -12.75 -3.64
C VAL A 45 5.91 -12.08 -4.40
N VAL A 46 5.98 -10.76 -4.56
CA VAL A 46 4.97 -10.04 -5.36
C VAL A 46 5.15 -10.41 -6.82
N THR A 47 4.11 -11.01 -7.39
CA THR A 47 4.15 -11.60 -8.74
C THR A 47 2.94 -11.10 -9.54
N ASN A 48 3.13 -10.77 -10.81
CA ASN A 48 2.00 -10.36 -11.64
C ASN A 48 1.24 -11.58 -12.19
N LYS A 49 0.09 -11.31 -12.81
CA LYS A 49 -0.80 -12.38 -13.33
C LYS A 49 -0.12 -13.25 -14.39
N GLU A 50 0.89 -12.74 -15.05
CA GLU A 50 1.65 -13.46 -16.06
C GLU A 50 2.81 -14.30 -15.48
N GLY A 51 2.96 -14.29 -14.15
CA GLY A 51 3.99 -15.07 -13.47
C GLY A 51 5.33 -14.37 -13.33
N GLU A 52 5.41 -13.10 -13.68
CA GLU A 52 6.65 -12.33 -13.55
C GLU A 52 6.77 -11.72 -12.16
N SER A 53 7.96 -11.81 -11.56
CA SER A 53 8.22 -11.20 -10.26
C SER A 53 8.28 -9.67 -10.40
N LYS A 54 7.55 -8.98 -9.54
CA LYS A 54 7.60 -7.53 -9.38
C LYS A 54 7.98 -7.16 -7.96
N ASP A 55 8.50 -8.12 -7.22
CA ASP A 55 8.83 -7.96 -5.79
C ASP A 55 9.84 -6.83 -5.57
N LYS A 56 10.85 -6.74 -6.42
CA LYS A 56 11.88 -5.69 -6.34
C LYS A 56 11.25 -4.30 -6.43
N GLU A 57 10.36 -4.11 -7.40
CA GLU A 57 9.69 -2.83 -7.62
C GLU A 57 8.78 -2.47 -6.44
N PHE A 58 8.01 -3.45 -5.94
CA PHE A 58 7.14 -3.22 -4.79
C PHE A 58 7.92 -2.87 -3.53
N ARG A 59 9.00 -3.59 -3.26
CA ARG A 59 9.80 -3.35 -2.05
C ARG A 59 10.62 -2.07 -2.16
N SER A 60 11.16 -1.77 -3.33
CA SER A 60 11.86 -0.50 -3.58
C SER A 60 10.92 0.69 -3.42
N GLY A 61 9.72 0.59 -3.99
CA GLY A 61 8.71 1.63 -3.84
C GLY A 61 8.27 1.83 -2.40
N ALA A 62 8.11 0.73 -1.66
CA ALA A 62 7.76 0.78 -0.25
C ALA A 62 8.84 1.51 0.57
N GLU A 63 10.13 1.22 0.31
CA GLU A 63 11.24 1.89 0.97
C GLU A 63 11.26 3.39 0.67
N LEU A 64 11.07 3.77 -0.57
CA LEU A 64 11.04 5.20 -0.97
C LEU A 64 9.89 5.93 -0.28
N CYS A 65 8.73 5.31 -0.23
CA CYS A 65 7.57 5.91 0.43
C CYS A 65 7.74 5.94 1.96
N LEU A 66 8.40 4.95 2.54
CA LEU A 66 8.72 4.96 3.96
C LEU A 66 9.65 6.13 4.30
N GLN A 67 10.70 6.35 3.49
CA GLN A 67 11.62 7.46 3.72
C GLN A 67 10.87 8.80 3.70
N LYS A 68 9.96 8.96 2.74
CA LYS A 68 9.14 10.16 2.67
C LYS A 68 8.24 10.31 3.89
N ALA A 69 7.63 9.22 4.35
CA ALA A 69 6.77 9.23 5.53
C ALA A 69 7.54 9.65 6.78
N LEU A 70 8.77 9.14 6.94
CA LEU A 70 9.63 9.49 8.07
C LEU A 70 10.08 10.96 8.00
N GLU A 71 10.47 11.44 6.83
CA GLU A 71 10.88 12.84 6.63
C GLU A 71 9.74 13.82 6.93
N GLU A 72 8.52 13.46 6.54
CA GLU A 72 7.33 14.29 6.74
C GLU A 72 6.68 14.07 8.10
N GLN A 73 7.24 13.21 8.93
CA GLN A 73 6.75 12.91 10.28
C GLN A 73 5.29 12.49 10.29
N ILE A 74 4.96 11.52 9.43
CA ILE A 74 3.60 11.00 9.29
C ILE A 74 3.18 10.25 10.57
N ASP A 75 1.99 10.57 11.09
CA ASP A 75 1.43 9.91 12.26
C ASP A 75 0.56 8.72 11.89
N LEU A 76 -0.13 8.81 10.76
CA LEU A 76 -1.07 7.81 10.31
C LEU A 76 -1.04 7.70 8.79
N ALA A 77 -0.98 6.48 8.28
CA ALA A 77 -1.12 6.19 6.86
C ALA A 77 -2.48 5.56 6.60
N ILE A 78 -3.24 6.13 5.66
CA ILE A 78 -4.52 5.58 5.22
C ILE A 78 -4.24 4.88 3.91
N LEU A 79 -4.45 3.56 3.87
CA LEU A 79 -4.00 2.72 2.79
C LEU A 79 -5.15 2.05 2.04
N GLN A 80 -4.94 1.82 0.76
CA GLN A 80 -5.90 1.15 -0.10
C GLN A 80 -6.05 -0.30 0.32
N SER A 81 -7.31 -0.78 0.34
CA SER A 81 -7.63 -2.14 0.77
C SER A 81 -7.07 -3.19 -0.18
N ARG A 82 -6.63 -4.30 0.37
CA ARG A 82 -6.35 -5.56 -0.33
C ARG A 82 -5.22 -5.54 -1.37
N SER A 83 -4.51 -4.44 -1.51
CA SER A 83 -3.39 -4.39 -2.47
C SER A 83 -2.17 -5.13 -1.93
N PRO A 84 -1.30 -5.69 -2.79
CA PRO A 84 -0.06 -6.33 -2.32
C PRO A 84 0.91 -5.34 -1.69
N SER A 85 0.74 -4.04 -1.93
CA SER A 85 1.54 -2.99 -1.30
C SER A 85 0.88 -2.48 -0.02
N CYS A 86 -0.40 -2.13 -0.08
CA CYS A 86 -1.08 -1.34 0.93
C CYS A 86 -2.14 -2.07 1.76
N GLY A 87 -2.43 -3.34 1.48
CA GLY A 87 -3.43 -4.08 2.25
C GLY A 87 -3.09 -4.11 3.73
N VAL A 88 -4.04 -3.76 4.59
CA VAL A 88 -3.81 -3.66 6.04
C VAL A 88 -4.24 -4.93 6.76
N LYS A 89 -5.39 -5.48 6.41
CA LYS A 89 -5.94 -6.67 7.10
C LYS A 89 -6.09 -7.88 6.21
N GLN A 90 -6.30 -7.69 4.92
CA GLN A 90 -6.48 -8.76 3.95
C GLN A 90 -5.74 -8.47 2.66
N ILE A 91 -5.27 -9.51 2.03
CA ILE A 91 -4.65 -9.47 0.70
C ILE A 91 -5.20 -10.65 -0.11
N TYR A 92 -4.99 -10.64 -1.42
CA TYR A 92 -5.31 -11.79 -2.25
C TYR A 92 -4.30 -12.92 -2.02
N ASP A 93 -4.77 -14.17 -2.15
CA ASP A 93 -4.00 -15.34 -1.73
C ASP A 93 -2.88 -15.78 -2.68
N GLY A 94 -2.73 -15.13 -3.82
CA GLY A 94 -1.70 -15.47 -4.81
C GLY A 94 -2.17 -16.41 -5.91
N SER A 95 -3.43 -16.86 -5.87
CA SER A 95 -3.97 -17.78 -6.90
C SER A 95 -4.61 -17.02 -8.08
N PHE A 96 -4.74 -15.70 -7.97
CA PHE A 96 -5.43 -14.87 -8.97
C PHE A 96 -6.88 -15.29 -9.20
N SER A 97 -7.53 -15.78 -8.14
CA SER A 97 -8.91 -16.28 -8.20
C SER A 97 -9.91 -15.40 -7.44
N GLY A 98 -9.46 -14.27 -6.90
CA GLY A 98 -10.31 -13.39 -6.10
C GLY A 98 -10.44 -13.80 -4.64
N ARG A 99 -9.72 -14.83 -4.20
CA ARG A 99 -9.76 -15.29 -2.81
C ARG A 99 -8.88 -14.42 -1.92
N LEU A 100 -9.45 -13.97 -0.80
CA LEU A 100 -8.75 -13.16 0.19
C LEU A 100 -8.28 -14.02 1.36
N ILE A 101 -7.14 -13.64 1.93
CA ILE A 101 -6.60 -14.22 3.16
C ILE A 101 -6.20 -13.10 4.11
N ASP A 102 -6.08 -13.42 5.39
CA ASP A 102 -5.53 -12.48 6.35
C ASP A 102 -4.07 -12.23 6.03
N GLY A 103 -3.66 -10.98 6.02
CA GLY A 103 -2.29 -10.61 5.71
C GLY A 103 -2.16 -9.14 5.40
N MET A 104 -0.94 -8.71 5.17
CA MET A 104 -0.60 -7.32 4.91
C MET A 104 0.21 -7.18 3.63
N GLY A 105 0.04 -6.04 2.96
CA GLY A 105 0.90 -5.65 1.85
C GLY A 105 2.29 -5.26 2.34
N VAL A 106 3.24 -5.23 1.42
CA VAL A 106 4.67 -4.95 1.74
C VAL A 106 4.87 -3.60 2.39
N PHE A 107 4.20 -2.57 1.89
CA PHE A 107 4.32 -1.21 2.43
C PHE A 107 3.65 -1.08 3.79
N ALA A 108 2.45 -1.66 3.94
CA ALA A 108 1.73 -1.65 5.21
C ALA A 108 2.57 -2.28 6.33
N GLU A 109 3.15 -3.43 6.06
CA GLU A 109 4.01 -4.12 7.02
C GLU A 109 5.24 -3.29 7.37
N LEU A 110 5.87 -2.68 6.37
CA LEU A 110 7.06 -1.85 6.56
C LEU A 110 6.77 -0.62 7.43
N LEU A 111 5.63 0.03 7.23
CA LEU A 111 5.22 1.16 8.05
C LEU A 111 5.03 0.76 9.51
N LEU A 112 4.34 -0.34 9.75
CA LEU A 112 4.13 -0.83 11.12
C LEU A 112 5.44 -1.17 11.80
N LYS A 113 6.38 -1.80 11.10
CA LYS A 113 7.71 -2.12 11.64
C LYS A 113 8.49 -0.87 12.05
N ASN A 114 8.17 0.26 11.44
CA ASN A 114 8.82 1.54 11.72
C ASN A 114 7.99 2.47 12.60
N GLY A 115 6.98 1.92 13.29
CA GLY A 115 6.21 2.66 14.28
C GLY A 115 5.14 3.60 13.73
N ILE A 116 4.84 3.52 12.44
CA ILE A 116 3.80 4.34 11.82
C ILE A 116 2.48 3.56 11.81
N LYS A 117 1.43 4.16 12.35
CA LYS A 117 0.10 3.55 12.38
C LYS A 117 -0.49 3.50 10.97
N VAL A 118 -1.20 2.43 10.67
CA VAL A 118 -1.88 2.25 9.38
C VAL A 118 -3.37 2.02 9.58
N MET A 119 -4.17 2.47 8.62
CA MET A 119 -5.62 2.30 8.63
C MET A 119 -6.06 1.94 7.21
N ASP A 120 -6.97 0.97 7.13
CA ASP A 120 -7.57 0.60 5.86
C ASP A 120 -8.59 1.67 5.45
N LEU A 121 -8.57 2.06 4.18
CA LEU A 121 -9.49 3.04 3.63
C LEU A 121 -10.96 2.67 3.88
N GLU A 122 -11.27 1.38 3.88
CA GLU A 122 -12.62 0.88 4.12
C GLU A 122 -13.09 1.06 5.57
N ASP A 123 -12.18 1.34 6.50
CA ASP A 123 -12.51 1.53 7.92
C ASP A 123 -12.76 3.00 8.30
N LEU A 124 -12.84 3.88 7.32
CA LEU A 124 -13.17 5.29 7.57
C LEU A 124 -14.66 5.51 7.79
#